data_2b507c4b05b642618839d09a80e34f35
#
_entry.id   2b507c4b05b642618839d09a80e34f35
#
_cell.length_a   1.000
_cell.length_b   1.000
_cell.length_c   1.000
_cell.angle_alpha   90.00
_cell.angle_beta   90.00
_cell.angle_gamma   90.00
#
_symmetry.space_group_name_H-M   'P 1'
#
loop_
_entity.id
_entity.type
_entity.pdbx_description
1 polymer ?
#
loop_
_entity_poly.entity_id
_entity_poly.type
_entity_poly.pdbx_seq_one_letter_code
_entity_poly.pdbx_strand_id
1 'polypeptide(L)'
;QLTLGLMDESALEGRDLQAILDDPSRITDHLAAMQTEADVIPQNNKPQDSLVVFVPQDVEALPEYFQFRHRTDGREVTFDEDAVVVTEKICERQGWKVGDTITLQDEDGNEAELTITDICENYIYHYVYISPKTYQEAFGEQMEANSVLCKLPEDLDTAAEEQLGTDLLQCRDVASAQFTDTLSESFNNSIQSINSIVVVLIISAGVLAFIVLYNLTNINVTEREKELATIKVLGFYDGEVSAYIYRETILLTVIGTALGLVLGIARSE
;
A
#
# COMPACT_ATOMS: atom_id res chain seq x y z
N GLN A 1 -1.90 4.09 -17.40
CA GLN A 1 -0.62 3.43 -17.61
C GLN A 1 -0.82 1.92 -17.61
N LEU A 2 -0.09 1.21 -18.48
CA LEU A 2 -0.17 -0.24 -18.62
C LEU A 2 1.25 -0.83 -18.45
N THR A 3 1.34 -1.94 -17.71
CA THR A 3 2.57 -2.74 -17.60
C THR A 3 2.33 -4.10 -18.24
N LEU A 4 3.20 -4.49 -19.15
CA LEU A 4 3.20 -5.80 -19.79
C LEU A 4 4.29 -6.66 -19.16
N GLY A 5 3.97 -7.91 -18.84
CA GLY A 5 4.96 -8.95 -18.58
C GLY A 5 5.19 -9.75 -19.86
N LEU A 6 6.43 -9.96 -20.22
CA LEU A 6 6.83 -10.73 -21.39
C LEU A 6 7.21 -12.17 -21.00
N MET A 7 7.14 -13.08 -21.94
CA MET A 7 7.59 -14.45 -21.74
C MET A 7 9.12 -14.57 -21.69
N ASP A 8 9.79 -13.81 -22.54
CA ASP A 8 11.24 -13.68 -22.62
C ASP A 8 11.62 -12.40 -23.41
N GLU A 9 12.91 -12.06 -23.49
CA GLU A 9 13.41 -10.87 -24.18
C GLU A 9 13.06 -10.87 -25.67
N SER A 10 13.05 -12.04 -26.32
CA SER A 10 12.73 -12.17 -27.76
C SER A 10 11.29 -11.76 -28.09
N ALA A 11 10.42 -11.68 -27.07
CA ALA A 11 9.05 -11.20 -27.20
C ALA A 11 8.97 -9.78 -27.76
N LEU A 12 9.96 -8.91 -27.46
CA LEU A 12 10.03 -7.56 -28.01
C LEU A 12 10.23 -7.53 -29.53
N GLU A 13 10.77 -8.58 -30.12
CA GLU A 13 10.95 -8.72 -31.58
C GLU A 13 9.69 -9.31 -32.26
N GLY A 14 8.70 -9.71 -31.49
CA GLY A 14 7.43 -10.29 -31.97
C GLY A 14 6.62 -9.29 -32.81
N ARG A 15 6.30 -9.66 -34.06
CA ARG A 15 5.59 -8.75 -34.98
C ARG A 15 4.23 -8.32 -34.48
N ASP A 16 3.52 -9.20 -33.79
CA ASP A 16 2.17 -8.93 -33.31
C ASP A 16 2.20 -7.94 -32.15
N LEU A 17 3.16 -8.08 -31.23
CA LEU A 17 3.37 -7.15 -30.15
C LEU A 17 3.87 -5.79 -30.66
N GLN A 18 4.86 -5.77 -31.52
CA GLN A 18 5.39 -4.53 -32.11
C GLN A 18 4.29 -3.74 -32.85
N ALA A 19 3.41 -4.42 -33.59
CA ALA A 19 2.32 -3.76 -34.30
C ALA A 19 1.36 -3.03 -33.34
N ILE A 20 1.22 -3.51 -32.10
CA ILE A 20 0.40 -2.85 -31.07
C ILE A 20 1.17 -1.73 -30.38
N LEU A 21 2.46 -1.95 -30.06
CA LEU A 21 3.31 -0.95 -29.42
C LEU A 21 3.55 0.27 -30.31
N ASP A 22 3.64 0.06 -31.62
CA ASP A 22 3.87 1.12 -32.62
C ASP A 22 2.57 1.84 -33.04
N ASP A 23 1.41 1.45 -32.55
CA ASP A 23 0.14 2.11 -32.87
C ASP A 23 -0.15 3.27 -31.88
N PRO A 24 0.08 4.55 -32.29
CA PRO A 24 -0.06 5.70 -31.41
C PRO A 24 -1.52 5.96 -30.96
N SER A 25 -2.49 5.32 -31.61
CA SER A 25 -3.90 5.38 -31.17
C SER A 25 -4.18 4.48 -29.97
N ARG A 26 -3.27 3.55 -29.66
CA ARG A 26 -3.39 2.56 -28.59
C ARG A 26 -2.33 2.77 -27.51
N ILE A 27 -1.08 3.01 -27.90
CA ILE A 27 0.06 3.21 -27.01
C ILE A 27 0.84 4.42 -27.50
N THR A 28 0.93 5.45 -26.68
CA THR A 28 1.60 6.71 -27.06
C THR A 28 3.11 6.64 -26.90
N ASP A 29 3.57 5.83 -25.97
CA ASP A 29 4.98 5.64 -25.69
C ASP A 29 5.20 4.35 -24.89
N HIS A 30 6.38 3.73 -25.01
CA HIS A 30 6.69 2.52 -24.28
C HIS A 30 8.16 2.46 -23.86
N LEU A 31 8.43 1.84 -22.71
CA LEU A 31 9.77 1.64 -22.16
C LEU A 31 9.95 0.18 -21.73
N ALA A 32 10.89 -0.51 -22.35
CA ALA A 32 11.26 -1.85 -21.94
C ALA A 32 12.06 -1.82 -20.62
N ALA A 33 11.84 -2.80 -19.77
CA ALA A 33 12.52 -2.92 -18.49
C ALA A 33 12.66 -4.39 -18.09
N MET A 34 13.61 -4.65 -17.21
CA MET A 34 13.71 -5.91 -16.49
C MET A 34 13.10 -5.75 -15.09
N GLN A 35 12.29 -6.72 -14.70
CA GLN A 35 11.79 -6.84 -13.34
C GLN A 35 12.05 -8.26 -12.84
N THR A 36 12.81 -8.40 -11.76
CA THR A 36 13.07 -9.67 -11.12
C THR A 36 13.01 -9.53 -9.60
N GLU A 37 12.75 -10.61 -8.89
CA GLU A 37 12.82 -10.61 -7.43
C GLU A 37 14.25 -10.85 -6.97
N ALA A 38 14.64 -10.22 -5.89
CA ALA A 38 15.89 -10.48 -5.20
C ALA A 38 15.68 -10.49 -3.69
N ASP A 39 16.39 -11.39 -3.04
CA ASP A 39 16.41 -11.48 -1.60
C ASP A 39 17.47 -10.53 -1.02
N VAL A 40 17.08 -9.84 0.04
CA VAL A 40 18.00 -9.03 0.84
C VAL A 40 18.82 -9.95 1.75
N ILE A 41 20.12 -9.91 1.61
CA ILE A 41 21.01 -10.59 2.57
C ILE A 41 21.01 -9.81 3.89
N PRO A 42 20.44 -10.38 4.97
CA PRO A 42 20.25 -9.66 6.22
C PRO A 42 21.57 -9.28 6.88
N GLN A 43 21.70 -8.01 7.24
CA GLN A 43 22.81 -7.54 8.08
C GLN A 43 22.31 -7.30 9.52
N ASN A 44 23.16 -7.53 10.51
CA ASN A 44 22.89 -7.18 11.92
C ASN A 44 21.59 -7.76 12.50
N ASN A 45 21.29 -9.03 12.23
CA ASN A 45 20.10 -9.73 12.75
C ASN A 45 18.75 -9.10 12.36
N LYS A 46 18.70 -8.43 11.21
CA LYS A 46 17.46 -7.92 10.61
C LYS A 46 16.66 -9.06 9.97
N PRO A 47 15.35 -8.87 9.73
CA PRO A 47 14.56 -9.87 9.02
C PRO A 47 15.04 -10.03 7.57
N GLN A 48 14.90 -11.24 7.04
CA GLN A 48 15.02 -11.46 5.60
C GLN A 48 13.83 -10.80 4.90
N ASP A 49 14.12 -10.01 3.91
CA ASP A 49 13.13 -9.35 3.07
C ASP A 49 13.45 -9.64 1.60
N SER A 50 12.46 -9.59 0.75
CA SER A 50 12.62 -9.59 -0.70
C SER A 50 12.14 -8.26 -1.29
N LEU A 51 12.68 -7.91 -2.44
CA LEU A 51 12.33 -6.72 -3.19
C LEU A 51 12.35 -7.00 -4.69
N VAL A 52 11.70 -6.13 -5.43
CA VAL A 52 11.73 -6.17 -6.89
C VAL A 52 12.89 -5.30 -7.38
N VAL A 53 13.80 -5.91 -8.11
CA VAL A 53 14.84 -5.21 -8.88
C VAL A 53 14.20 -4.73 -10.17
N PHE A 54 14.25 -3.43 -10.41
CA PHE A 54 13.73 -2.80 -11.62
C PHE A 54 14.87 -2.13 -12.39
N VAL A 55 15.12 -2.57 -13.61
CA VAL A 55 16.17 -2.02 -14.47
C VAL A 55 15.53 -1.54 -15.78
N PRO A 56 15.47 -0.21 -16.02
CA PRO A 56 14.93 0.32 -17.26
C PRO A 56 15.93 0.13 -18.42
N GLN A 57 15.45 -0.06 -19.62
CA GLN A 57 16.33 -0.07 -20.79
C GLN A 57 16.94 1.31 -21.08
N ASP A 58 16.18 2.37 -20.80
CA ASP A 58 16.58 3.77 -20.97
C ASP A 58 16.42 4.54 -19.65
N VAL A 59 17.57 5.03 -19.15
CA VAL A 59 17.65 5.80 -17.90
C VAL A 59 16.97 7.16 -18.01
N GLU A 60 17.10 7.83 -19.17
CA GLU A 60 16.57 9.17 -19.40
C GLU A 60 15.03 9.16 -19.54
N ALA A 61 14.48 8.07 -20.07
CA ALA A 61 13.03 7.91 -20.24
C ALA A 61 12.30 7.55 -18.94
N LEU A 62 12.95 6.91 -17.97
CA LEU A 62 12.31 6.40 -16.76
C LEU A 62 11.54 7.46 -15.96
N PRO A 63 12.04 8.69 -15.75
CA PRO A 63 11.30 9.73 -15.01
C PRO A 63 9.97 10.15 -15.66
N GLU A 64 9.76 9.83 -16.93
CA GLU A 64 8.48 10.06 -17.60
C GLU A 64 7.40 9.04 -17.22
N TYR A 65 7.79 7.88 -16.68
CA TYR A 65 6.92 6.79 -16.25
C TYR A 65 6.72 6.77 -14.73
N PHE A 66 7.74 7.16 -13.96
CA PHE A 66 7.71 7.18 -12.52
C PHE A 66 8.11 8.54 -11.96
N GLN A 67 7.32 9.06 -11.01
CA GLN A 67 7.68 10.25 -10.26
C GLN A 67 8.47 9.84 -9.01
N PHE A 68 9.78 9.85 -9.11
CA PHE A 68 10.66 9.62 -7.97
C PHE A 68 10.74 10.87 -7.09
N ARG A 69 10.24 10.77 -5.86
CA ARG A 69 10.28 11.88 -4.90
C ARG A 69 10.48 11.37 -3.48
N HIS A 70 11.00 12.21 -2.62
CA HIS A 70 11.01 11.99 -1.19
C HIS A 70 9.66 12.30 -0.57
N ARG A 71 9.19 11.47 0.33
CA ARG A 71 7.91 11.65 1.03
C ARG A 71 7.89 12.89 1.93
N THR A 72 9.01 13.20 2.61
CA THR A 72 9.08 14.21 3.66
C THR A 72 9.12 15.64 3.16
N ASP A 73 9.82 15.90 2.08
CA ASP A 73 10.05 17.25 1.54
C ASP A 73 9.59 17.42 0.08
N GLY A 74 9.14 16.34 -0.55
CA GLY A 74 8.70 16.33 -1.94
C GLY A 74 9.83 16.56 -2.96
N ARG A 75 11.09 16.50 -2.53
CA ARG A 75 12.25 16.67 -3.42
C ARG A 75 12.25 15.54 -4.46
N GLU A 76 12.44 15.92 -5.70
CA GLU A 76 12.61 14.96 -6.80
C GLU A 76 13.94 14.22 -6.64
N VAL A 77 13.89 12.91 -6.87
CA VAL A 77 15.05 12.02 -6.88
C VAL A 77 15.52 11.90 -8.32
N THR A 78 16.80 12.20 -8.57
CA THR A 78 17.42 12.06 -9.88
C THR A 78 17.76 10.59 -10.12
N PHE A 79 17.41 10.08 -11.28
CA PHE A 79 17.80 8.75 -11.73
C PHE A 79 18.80 8.89 -12.88
N ASP A 80 20.06 8.52 -12.64
CA ASP A 80 21.17 8.66 -13.58
C ASP A 80 21.83 7.30 -13.88
N GLU A 81 22.94 7.32 -14.64
CA GLU A 81 23.64 6.11 -15.06
C GLU A 81 24.25 5.28 -13.90
N ASP A 82 24.46 5.88 -12.73
CA ASP A 82 25.01 5.21 -11.56
C ASP A 82 23.93 5.01 -10.46
N ALA A 83 22.65 5.20 -10.80
CA ALA A 83 21.57 5.21 -9.84
C ALA A 83 21.29 3.84 -9.22
N VAL A 84 21.11 3.86 -7.88
CA VAL A 84 20.52 2.80 -7.06
C VAL A 84 19.53 3.46 -6.13
N VAL A 85 18.26 3.50 -6.52
CA VAL A 85 17.20 4.17 -5.78
C VAL A 85 16.32 3.11 -5.10
N VAL A 86 16.22 3.17 -3.78
CA VAL A 86 15.50 2.17 -2.97
C VAL A 86 14.24 2.78 -2.37
N THR A 87 13.18 2.01 -2.24
CA THR A 87 11.93 2.49 -1.63
C THR A 87 12.05 2.69 -0.13
N GLU A 88 11.45 3.79 0.39
CA GLU A 88 11.58 4.25 1.79
C GLU A 88 11.23 3.17 2.81
N LYS A 89 10.15 2.41 2.57
CA LYS A 89 9.64 1.44 3.55
C LYS A 89 10.60 0.30 3.87
N ILE A 90 11.31 -0.23 2.87
CA ILE A 90 12.32 -1.24 3.13
C ILE A 90 13.56 -0.62 3.80
N CYS A 91 13.92 0.62 3.44
CA CYS A 91 15.01 1.34 4.08
C CYS A 91 14.72 1.57 5.57
N GLU A 92 13.50 2.00 5.94
CA GLU A 92 13.09 2.12 7.36
C GLU A 92 13.21 0.80 8.11
N ARG A 93 12.76 -0.29 7.50
CA ARG A 93 12.72 -1.63 8.10
C ARG A 93 14.11 -2.23 8.28
N GLN A 94 14.97 -2.08 7.29
CA GLN A 94 16.36 -2.55 7.31
C GLN A 94 17.31 -1.55 7.99
N GLY A 95 16.87 -0.31 8.19
CA GLY A 95 17.65 0.77 8.80
C GLY A 95 18.68 1.38 7.84
N TRP A 96 18.47 1.26 6.52
CA TRP A 96 19.35 1.76 5.48
C TRP A 96 19.21 3.26 5.27
N LYS A 97 20.31 3.85 4.80
CA LYS A 97 20.41 5.27 4.44
C LYS A 97 21.12 5.43 3.11
N VAL A 98 20.99 6.58 2.52
CA VAL A 98 21.78 6.97 1.35
C VAL A 98 23.27 6.85 1.70
N GLY A 99 24.02 6.18 0.82
CA GLY A 99 25.44 5.85 0.98
C GLY A 99 25.73 4.50 1.64
N ASP A 100 24.73 3.81 2.16
CA ASP A 100 24.92 2.45 2.70
C ASP A 100 25.04 1.44 1.55
N THR A 101 25.84 0.40 1.78
CA THR A 101 25.94 -0.74 0.87
C THR A 101 24.99 -1.85 1.30
N ILE A 102 24.19 -2.33 0.36
CA ILE A 102 23.27 -3.45 0.53
C ILE A 102 23.75 -4.64 -0.32
N THR A 103 23.48 -5.85 0.15
CA THR A 103 23.75 -7.07 -0.61
C THR A 103 22.42 -7.71 -1.00
N LEU A 104 22.23 -7.91 -2.29
CA LEU A 104 21.08 -8.58 -2.87
C LEU A 104 21.53 -9.93 -3.44
N GLN A 105 20.65 -10.93 -3.34
CA GLN A 105 20.82 -12.22 -3.96
C GLN A 105 19.70 -12.46 -4.96
N ASP A 106 20.06 -12.76 -6.21
CA ASP A 106 19.11 -13.10 -7.26
C ASP A 106 18.54 -14.53 -7.10
N GLU A 107 17.63 -14.91 -7.99
CA GLU A 107 17.00 -16.24 -8.00
C GLU A 107 18.00 -17.38 -8.27
N ASP A 108 19.11 -17.11 -8.94
CA ASP A 108 20.16 -18.06 -9.24
C ASP A 108 21.20 -18.18 -8.08
N GLY A 109 21.07 -17.35 -7.04
CA GLY A 109 21.93 -17.35 -5.87
C GLY A 109 23.19 -16.50 -6.01
N ASN A 110 23.30 -15.66 -7.05
CA ASN A 110 24.40 -14.73 -7.19
C ASN A 110 24.17 -13.52 -6.27
N GLU A 111 25.22 -13.11 -5.58
CA GLU A 111 25.20 -11.97 -4.68
C GLU A 111 25.79 -10.73 -5.34
N ALA A 112 25.13 -9.60 -5.18
CA ALA A 112 25.59 -8.31 -5.69
C ALA A 112 25.58 -7.27 -4.56
N GLU A 113 26.66 -6.50 -4.48
CA GLU A 113 26.77 -5.36 -3.57
C GLU A 113 26.41 -4.06 -4.31
N LEU A 114 25.48 -3.30 -3.77
CA LEU A 114 24.96 -2.08 -4.32
C LEU A 114 25.03 -0.95 -3.30
N THR A 115 25.48 0.22 -3.70
CA THR A 115 25.47 1.41 -2.83
C THR A 115 24.25 2.26 -3.13
N ILE A 116 23.43 2.52 -2.11
CA ILE A 116 22.20 3.33 -2.23
C ILE A 116 22.56 4.77 -2.58
N THR A 117 22.12 5.23 -3.76
CA THR A 117 22.35 6.62 -4.21
C THR A 117 21.24 7.56 -3.72
N ASP A 118 19.99 7.09 -3.68
CA ASP A 118 18.88 7.85 -3.12
C ASP A 118 17.72 6.93 -2.66
N ILE A 119 16.70 7.52 -1.99
CA ILE A 119 15.54 6.83 -1.45
C ILE A 119 14.28 7.51 -1.99
N CYS A 120 13.32 6.72 -2.49
CA CYS A 120 12.08 7.26 -3.03
C CYS A 120 10.84 6.77 -2.27
N GLU A 121 9.78 7.58 -2.33
CA GLU A 121 8.45 7.21 -1.84
C GLU A 121 7.85 6.10 -2.70
N ASN A 122 7.40 5.01 -2.06
CA ASN A 122 6.54 4.01 -2.69
C ASN A 122 5.68 3.32 -1.63
N TYR A 123 4.41 3.04 -1.97
CA TYR A 123 3.43 2.46 -1.05
C TYR A 123 3.13 0.98 -1.31
N ILE A 124 3.47 0.49 -2.49
CA ILE A 124 3.13 -0.87 -2.94
C ILE A 124 4.43 -1.60 -3.27
N TYR A 125 4.65 -2.73 -2.62
CA TYR A 125 5.86 -3.53 -2.74
C TYR A 125 7.15 -2.78 -2.35
N HIS A 126 8.24 -3.48 -2.34
CA HIS A 126 9.58 -2.95 -2.13
C HIS A 126 10.34 -3.04 -3.44
N TYR A 127 10.87 -1.92 -3.88
CA TYR A 127 11.64 -1.85 -5.11
C TYR A 127 13.04 -1.32 -4.85
N VAL A 128 13.97 -1.80 -5.68
CA VAL A 128 15.22 -1.11 -5.97
C VAL A 128 15.27 -0.84 -7.47
N TYR A 129 15.40 0.41 -7.83
CA TYR A 129 15.56 0.87 -9.20
C TYR A 129 17.05 1.03 -9.46
N ILE A 130 17.59 0.31 -10.45
CA ILE A 130 19.02 0.25 -10.74
C ILE A 130 19.22 0.61 -12.20
N SER A 131 20.24 1.44 -12.49
CA SER A 131 20.60 1.71 -13.89
C SER A 131 21.15 0.45 -14.58
N PRO A 132 21.01 0.30 -15.90
CA PRO A 132 21.55 -0.87 -16.62
C PRO A 132 23.05 -1.05 -16.43
N LYS A 133 23.78 0.06 -16.36
CA LYS A 133 25.23 0.07 -16.12
C LYS A 133 25.57 -0.49 -14.73
N THR A 134 24.93 0.04 -13.70
CA THR A 134 25.16 -0.42 -12.32
C THR A 134 24.73 -1.88 -12.15
N TYR A 135 23.64 -2.29 -12.79
CA TYR A 135 23.21 -3.69 -12.79
C TYR A 135 24.27 -4.61 -13.39
N GLN A 136 24.79 -4.27 -14.57
CA GLN A 136 25.83 -5.04 -15.23
C GLN A 136 27.13 -5.10 -14.41
N GLU A 137 27.52 -4.00 -13.76
CA GLU A 137 28.71 -3.96 -12.90
C GLU A 137 28.56 -4.83 -11.65
N ALA A 138 27.37 -4.86 -11.06
CA ALA A 138 27.09 -5.56 -9.80
C ALA A 138 26.83 -7.06 -9.98
N PHE A 139 26.03 -7.44 -10.98
CA PHE A 139 25.65 -8.84 -11.23
C PHE A 139 26.50 -9.50 -12.32
N GLY A 140 27.25 -8.72 -13.12
CA GLY A 140 28.12 -9.25 -14.20
C GLY A 140 27.37 -9.65 -15.47
N GLU A 141 26.07 -9.40 -15.55
CA GLU A 141 25.18 -9.78 -16.64
C GLU A 141 24.50 -8.54 -17.24
N GLN A 142 24.13 -8.62 -18.50
CA GLN A 142 23.30 -7.58 -19.11
C GLN A 142 21.85 -7.80 -18.70
N MET A 143 21.11 -6.69 -18.55
CA MET A 143 19.68 -6.80 -18.32
C MET A 143 18.97 -7.46 -19.50
N GLU A 144 18.11 -8.40 -19.23
CA GLU A 144 17.20 -9.00 -20.21
C GLU A 144 15.78 -8.47 -19.96
N ALA A 145 15.24 -7.72 -20.91
CA ALA A 145 13.93 -7.12 -20.75
C ALA A 145 12.83 -8.18 -20.71
N ASN A 146 12.09 -8.21 -19.62
CA ASN A 146 10.94 -9.09 -19.41
C ASN A 146 9.63 -8.34 -19.14
N SER A 147 9.67 -7.02 -19.21
CA SER A 147 8.49 -6.17 -19.02
C SER A 147 8.54 -4.93 -19.91
N VAL A 148 7.38 -4.36 -20.20
CA VAL A 148 7.22 -3.11 -20.93
C VAL A 148 6.23 -2.21 -20.20
N LEU A 149 6.68 -1.00 -19.90
CA LEU A 149 5.83 0.08 -19.41
C LEU A 149 5.24 0.80 -20.61
N CYS A 150 3.92 0.97 -20.66
CA CYS A 150 3.24 1.65 -21.76
C CYS A 150 2.46 2.86 -21.24
N LYS A 151 2.58 3.98 -21.94
CA LYS A 151 1.70 5.13 -21.78
C LYS A 151 0.52 4.99 -22.72
N LEU A 152 -0.67 5.21 -22.19
CA LEU A 152 -1.92 5.18 -22.97
C LEU A 152 -2.35 6.59 -23.34
N PRO A 153 -3.08 6.79 -24.47
CA PRO A 153 -3.73 8.04 -24.76
C PRO A 153 -4.70 8.46 -23.64
N GLU A 154 -4.75 9.74 -23.31
CA GLU A 154 -5.62 10.27 -22.25
C GLU A 154 -7.13 10.12 -22.55
N ASP A 155 -7.48 9.98 -23.81
CA ASP A 155 -8.86 9.87 -24.31
C ASP A 155 -9.28 8.41 -24.57
N LEU A 156 -8.47 7.43 -24.17
CA LEU A 156 -8.80 6.01 -24.31
C LEU A 156 -9.97 5.65 -23.37
N ASP A 157 -11.07 5.17 -23.93
CA ASP A 157 -12.21 4.76 -23.13
C ASP A 157 -12.00 3.34 -22.52
N THR A 158 -12.77 3.01 -21.49
CA THR A 158 -12.66 1.72 -20.78
C THR A 158 -12.88 0.52 -21.71
N ALA A 159 -13.74 0.65 -22.73
CA ALA A 159 -13.98 -0.44 -23.68
C ALA A 159 -12.77 -0.66 -24.61
N ALA A 160 -12.09 0.42 -25.01
CA ALA A 160 -10.87 0.34 -25.79
C ALA A 160 -9.69 -0.20 -24.94
N GLU A 161 -9.62 0.14 -23.66
CA GLU A 161 -8.65 -0.46 -22.72
C GLU A 161 -8.85 -1.97 -22.57
N GLU A 162 -10.09 -2.43 -22.34
CA GLU A 162 -10.41 -3.85 -22.26
C GLU A 162 -10.07 -4.59 -23.57
N GLN A 163 -10.37 -3.97 -24.73
CA GLN A 163 -10.01 -4.54 -26.02
C GLN A 163 -8.49 -4.60 -26.21
N LEU A 164 -7.76 -3.54 -25.84
CA LEU A 164 -6.31 -3.51 -25.88
C LEU A 164 -5.70 -4.62 -25.01
N GLY A 165 -6.19 -4.78 -23.78
CA GLY A 165 -5.76 -5.85 -22.89
C GLY A 165 -6.01 -7.25 -23.47
N THR A 166 -7.18 -7.44 -24.11
CA THR A 166 -7.53 -8.69 -24.75
C THR A 166 -6.60 -9.00 -25.94
N ASP A 167 -6.34 -7.99 -26.78
CA ASP A 167 -5.48 -8.16 -27.96
C ASP A 167 -4.03 -8.46 -27.54
N LEU A 168 -3.53 -7.76 -26.51
CA LEU A 168 -2.19 -8.00 -25.96
C LEU A 168 -2.04 -9.40 -25.39
N LEU A 169 -3.03 -9.89 -24.64
CA LEU A 169 -3.02 -11.27 -24.08
C LEU A 169 -3.19 -12.35 -25.16
N GLN A 170 -3.64 -12.00 -26.36
CA GLN A 170 -3.63 -12.92 -27.51
C GLN A 170 -2.27 -12.99 -28.20
N CYS A 171 -1.39 -12.01 -27.99
CA CYS A 171 -0.01 -12.09 -28.44
C CYS A 171 0.70 -13.22 -27.68
N ARG A 172 1.36 -14.10 -28.41
CA ARG A 172 2.00 -15.30 -27.89
C ARG A 172 3.12 -14.99 -26.89
N ASP A 173 3.69 -13.81 -27.03
CA ASP A 173 4.89 -13.36 -26.34
C ASP A 173 4.56 -12.57 -25.06
N VAL A 174 3.28 -12.25 -24.81
CA VAL A 174 2.81 -11.51 -23.64
C VAL A 174 2.30 -12.49 -22.58
N ALA A 175 2.92 -12.44 -21.40
CA ALA A 175 2.53 -13.25 -20.24
C ALA A 175 1.42 -12.59 -19.41
N SER A 176 1.45 -11.26 -19.30
CA SER A 176 0.46 -10.51 -18.54
C SER A 176 0.32 -9.07 -19.05
N ALA A 177 -0.87 -8.49 -18.86
CA ALA A 177 -1.16 -7.09 -19.14
C ALA A 177 -1.89 -6.50 -17.93
N GLN A 178 -1.31 -5.49 -17.29
CA GLN A 178 -1.79 -4.93 -16.02
C GLN A 178 -1.97 -3.42 -16.13
N PHE A 179 -3.21 -2.96 -16.09
CA PHE A 179 -3.55 -1.54 -16.07
C PHE A 179 -3.44 -0.99 -14.64
N THR A 180 -2.80 0.16 -14.48
CA THR A 180 -2.62 0.82 -13.18
C THR A 180 -3.96 1.22 -12.56
N ASP A 181 -4.94 1.62 -13.35
CA ASP A 181 -6.25 2.03 -12.88
C ASP A 181 -7.04 0.85 -12.29
N THR A 182 -6.97 -0.32 -12.94
CA THR A 182 -7.57 -1.56 -12.41
C THR A 182 -6.99 -1.96 -11.06
N LEU A 183 -5.68 -1.77 -10.86
CA LEU A 183 -5.02 -1.96 -9.56
C LEU A 183 -5.61 -1.00 -8.51
N SER A 184 -5.68 0.28 -8.84
CA SER A 184 -6.23 1.32 -7.94
C SER A 184 -7.69 1.03 -7.57
N GLU A 185 -8.52 0.60 -8.51
CA GLU A 185 -9.90 0.19 -8.26
C GLU A 185 -10.00 -1.05 -7.36
N SER A 186 -9.15 -2.03 -7.57
CA SER A 186 -9.10 -3.24 -6.74
C SER A 186 -8.70 -2.93 -5.29
N PHE A 187 -7.75 -2.02 -5.09
CA PHE A 187 -7.39 -1.51 -3.77
C PHE A 187 -8.52 -0.73 -3.12
N ASN A 188 -9.18 0.17 -3.85
CA ASN A 188 -10.32 0.93 -3.35
C ASN A 188 -11.49 0.02 -2.94
N ASN A 189 -11.81 -1.00 -3.73
CA ASN A 189 -12.83 -1.98 -3.42
C ASN A 189 -12.48 -2.79 -2.17
N SER A 190 -11.21 -3.15 -1.99
CA SER A 190 -10.72 -3.84 -0.79
C SER A 190 -10.84 -2.95 0.44
N ILE A 191 -10.44 -1.68 0.36
CA ILE A 191 -10.59 -0.70 1.44
C ILE A 191 -12.07 -0.48 1.79
N GLN A 192 -12.95 -0.41 0.80
CA GLN A 192 -14.38 -0.24 1.03
C GLN A 192 -14.99 -1.45 1.75
N SER A 193 -14.53 -2.67 1.43
CA SER A 193 -14.94 -3.88 2.13
C SER A 193 -14.51 -3.87 3.60
N ILE A 194 -13.28 -3.44 3.89
CA ILE A 194 -12.78 -3.27 5.26
C ILE A 194 -13.63 -2.25 6.02
N ASN A 195 -13.97 -1.12 5.41
CA ASN A 195 -14.80 -0.09 6.01
C ASN A 195 -16.20 -0.64 6.41
N SER A 196 -16.77 -1.49 5.59
CA SER A 196 -18.05 -2.16 5.90
C SER A 196 -17.95 -3.06 7.13
N ILE A 197 -16.86 -3.81 7.28
CA ILE A 197 -16.59 -4.64 8.46
C ILE A 197 -16.44 -3.78 9.70
N VAL A 198 -15.72 -2.67 9.62
CA VAL A 198 -15.54 -1.72 10.73
C VAL A 198 -16.88 -1.15 11.20
N VAL A 199 -17.78 -0.77 10.29
CA VAL A 199 -19.13 -0.28 10.62
C VAL A 199 -19.93 -1.34 11.38
N VAL A 200 -19.90 -2.59 10.94
CA VAL A 200 -20.59 -3.71 11.63
C VAL A 200 -20.03 -3.90 13.04
N LEU A 201 -18.71 -3.83 13.20
CA LEU A 201 -18.06 -3.94 14.50
C LEU A 201 -18.46 -2.79 15.45
N ILE A 202 -18.52 -1.56 14.95
CA ILE A 202 -18.95 -0.38 15.73
C ILE A 202 -20.39 -0.55 16.20
N ILE A 203 -21.29 -0.97 15.31
CA ILE A 203 -22.70 -1.22 15.65
C ILE A 203 -22.81 -2.32 16.72
N SER A 204 -22.09 -3.43 16.52
CA SER A 204 -22.11 -4.56 17.47
C SER A 204 -21.59 -4.16 18.84
N ALA A 205 -20.49 -3.40 18.89
CA ALA A 205 -19.93 -2.88 20.14
C ALA A 205 -20.91 -1.91 20.83
N GLY A 206 -21.58 -1.05 20.06
CA GLY A 206 -22.60 -0.13 20.57
C GLY A 206 -23.80 -0.86 21.17
N VAL A 207 -24.30 -1.89 20.51
CA VAL A 207 -25.40 -2.73 21.02
C VAL A 207 -24.99 -3.45 22.31
N LEU A 208 -23.77 -4.01 22.35
CA LEU A 208 -23.24 -4.66 23.54
C LEU A 208 -23.13 -3.68 24.72
N ALA A 209 -22.56 -2.51 24.48
CA ALA A 209 -22.43 -1.46 25.49
C ALA A 209 -23.80 -1.03 26.01
N PHE A 210 -24.81 -0.87 25.14
CA PHE A 210 -26.16 -0.53 25.51
C PHE A 210 -26.79 -1.61 26.43
N ILE A 211 -26.67 -2.89 26.09
CA ILE A 211 -27.18 -3.99 26.88
C ILE A 211 -26.56 -4.01 28.28
N VAL A 212 -25.23 -3.83 28.34
CA VAL A 212 -24.50 -3.82 29.63
C VAL A 212 -24.93 -2.63 30.50
N LEU A 213 -25.01 -1.43 29.92
CA LEU A 213 -25.46 -0.23 30.63
C LEU A 213 -26.91 -0.36 31.09
N TYR A 214 -27.82 -0.92 30.27
CA TYR A 214 -29.20 -1.17 30.62
C TYR A 214 -29.31 -2.13 31.80
N ASN A 215 -28.59 -3.26 31.78
CA ASN A 215 -28.61 -4.23 32.87
C ASN A 215 -28.02 -3.61 34.15
N LEU A 216 -26.91 -2.87 34.07
CA LEU A 216 -26.32 -2.20 35.24
C LEU A 216 -27.27 -1.18 35.86
N THR A 217 -27.95 -0.39 35.02
CA THR A 217 -28.96 0.58 35.49
C THR A 217 -30.12 -0.10 36.17
N ASN A 218 -30.64 -1.19 35.61
CA ASN A 218 -31.75 -1.95 36.25
C ASN A 218 -31.34 -2.50 37.61
N ILE A 219 -30.15 -3.07 37.75
CA ILE A 219 -29.63 -3.57 39.02
C ILE A 219 -29.53 -2.43 40.04
N ASN A 220 -28.89 -1.30 39.65
CA ASN A 220 -28.74 -0.13 40.53
C ASN A 220 -30.11 0.42 41.03
N VAL A 221 -31.11 0.47 40.14
CA VAL A 221 -32.45 0.93 40.51
C VAL A 221 -33.12 -0.04 41.51
N THR A 222 -33.01 -1.35 41.25
CA THR A 222 -33.61 -2.37 42.10
C THR A 222 -32.98 -2.42 43.50
N GLU A 223 -31.66 -2.29 43.59
CA GLU A 223 -30.93 -2.28 44.87
C GLU A 223 -31.27 -1.05 45.73
N ARG A 224 -31.58 0.09 45.11
CA ARG A 224 -31.87 1.37 45.79
C ARG A 224 -33.38 1.68 45.90
N GLU A 225 -34.26 0.72 45.59
CA GLU A 225 -35.71 0.93 45.56
C GLU A 225 -36.26 1.52 46.86
N LYS A 226 -35.76 1.06 48.02
CA LYS A 226 -36.16 1.58 49.34
C LYS A 226 -35.73 3.02 49.62
N GLU A 227 -34.52 3.36 49.17
CA GLU A 227 -33.98 4.74 49.29
C GLU A 227 -34.79 5.69 48.40
N LEU A 228 -35.09 5.24 47.16
CA LEU A 228 -35.89 6.00 46.21
C LEU A 228 -37.33 6.23 46.70
N ALA A 229 -37.93 5.24 47.31
CA ALA A 229 -39.26 5.38 47.95
C ALA A 229 -39.21 6.44 49.07
N THR A 230 -38.16 6.44 49.89
CA THR A 230 -38.00 7.43 50.97
C THR A 230 -37.86 8.87 50.45
N ILE A 231 -37.05 9.07 49.37
CA ILE A 231 -36.88 10.35 48.72
C ILE A 231 -38.21 10.87 48.12
N LYS A 232 -38.99 9.97 47.51
CA LYS A 232 -40.31 10.30 46.96
C LYS A 232 -41.30 10.71 48.04
N VAL A 233 -41.31 10.04 49.22
CA VAL A 233 -42.16 10.40 50.34
C VAL A 233 -41.80 11.76 50.95
N LEU A 234 -40.50 12.18 50.84
CA LEU A 234 -40.04 13.49 51.25
C LEU A 234 -40.43 14.62 50.27
N GLY A 235 -41.13 14.31 49.17
CA GLY A 235 -41.70 15.30 48.24
C GLY A 235 -40.85 15.69 47.04
N PHE A 236 -39.81 14.92 46.72
CA PHE A 236 -39.01 15.17 45.51
C PHE A 236 -39.79 14.78 44.25
N TYR A 237 -39.61 15.55 43.16
CA TYR A 237 -40.20 15.28 41.86
C TYR A 237 -39.55 14.12 41.15
N ASP A 238 -40.27 13.40 40.30
CA ASP A 238 -39.78 12.24 39.56
C ASP A 238 -38.53 12.55 38.71
N GLY A 239 -38.41 13.78 38.17
CA GLY A 239 -37.24 14.22 37.43
C GLY A 239 -35.98 14.36 38.29
N GLU A 240 -36.13 14.80 39.55
CA GLU A 240 -35.01 14.96 40.50
C GLU A 240 -34.49 13.61 40.96
N VAL A 241 -35.40 12.68 41.22
CA VAL A 241 -35.09 11.29 41.59
C VAL A 241 -34.38 10.58 40.44
N SER A 242 -34.85 10.76 39.22
CA SER A 242 -34.21 10.20 38.02
C SER A 242 -32.81 10.81 37.81
N ALA A 243 -32.65 12.11 37.94
CA ALA A 243 -31.35 12.77 37.81
C ALA A 243 -30.33 12.27 38.85
N TYR A 244 -30.78 11.99 40.07
CA TYR A 244 -29.95 11.42 41.14
C TYR A 244 -29.42 10.02 40.77
N ILE A 245 -30.28 9.15 40.22
CA ILE A 245 -29.90 7.77 39.81
C ILE A 245 -28.94 7.79 38.64
N TYR A 246 -29.24 8.59 37.62
CA TYR A 246 -28.44 8.58 36.38
C TYR A 246 -27.12 9.34 36.51
N ARG A 247 -26.94 10.23 37.49
CA ARG A 247 -25.74 11.02 37.68
C ARG A 247 -24.47 10.17 37.76
N GLU A 248 -24.52 9.08 38.52
CA GLU A 248 -23.39 8.15 38.71
C GLU A 248 -23.08 7.41 37.41
N THR A 249 -24.09 6.89 36.73
CA THR A 249 -23.94 6.18 35.45
C THR A 249 -23.40 7.08 34.34
N ILE A 250 -23.90 8.32 34.25
CA ILE A 250 -23.44 9.29 33.26
C ILE A 250 -21.95 9.62 33.50
N LEU A 251 -21.56 9.86 34.75
CA LEU A 251 -20.19 10.19 35.11
C LEU A 251 -19.23 9.05 34.77
N LEU A 252 -19.59 7.83 35.12
CA LEU A 252 -18.79 6.64 34.77
C LEU A 252 -18.71 6.42 33.26
N THR A 253 -19.79 6.66 32.53
CA THR A 253 -19.78 6.53 31.05
C THR A 253 -18.87 7.56 30.42
N VAL A 254 -18.89 8.82 30.87
CA VAL A 254 -18.02 9.89 30.35
C VAL A 254 -16.55 9.57 30.60
N ILE A 255 -16.21 9.14 31.84
CA ILE A 255 -14.84 8.75 32.18
C ILE A 255 -14.39 7.53 31.35
N GLY A 256 -15.24 6.49 31.25
CA GLY A 256 -14.94 5.30 30.47
C GLY A 256 -14.72 5.61 28.98
N THR A 257 -15.55 6.48 28.41
CA THR A 257 -15.40 6.92 27.01
C THR A 257 -14.09 7.69 26.79
N ALA A 258 -13.78 8.63 27.70
CA ALA A 258 -12.53 9.41 27.60
C ALA A 258 -11.28 8.51 27.69
N LEU A 259 -11.27 7.56 28.63
CA LEU A 259 -10.18 6.58 28.75
C LEU A 259 -10.10 5.67 27.53
N GLY A 260 -11.23 5.20 26.99
CA GLY A 260 -11.27 4.38 25.79
C GLY A 260 -10.72 5.10 24.56
N LEU A 261 -11.05 6.38 24.39
CA LEU A 261 -10.50 7.20 23.30
C LEU A 261 -9.00 7.41 23.44
N VAL A 262 -8.49 7.75 24.62
CA VAL A 262 -7.06 7.92 24.86
C VAL A 262 -6.27 6.64 24.57
N LEU A 263 -6.76 5.50 25.06
CA LEU A 263 -6.13 4.20 24.81
C LEU A 263 -6.21 3.79 23.33
N GLY A 264 -7.30 4.13 22.65
CA GLY A 264 -7.46 3.88 21.21
C GLY A 264 -6.45 4.66 20.39
N ILE A 265 -6.27 5.95 20.67
CA ILE A 265 -5.29 6.81 19.97
C ILE A 265 -3.86 6.35 20.27
N ALA A 266 -3.51 6.10 21.53
CA ALA A 266 -2.18 5.66 21.93
C ALA A 266 -1.74 4.32 21.31
N ARG A 267 -2.69 3.48 20.87
CA ARG A 267 -2.40 2.21 20.20
C ARG A 267 -2.37 2.32 18.69
N SER A 268 -2.87 3.43 18.11
CA SER A 268 -2.86 3.66 16.66
C SER A 268 -1.57 4.31 16.15
N GLU A 269 -0.71 4.80 17.05
CA GLU A 269 0.68 5.22 16.81
C GLU A 269 1.64 4.02 16.97
#